data_f090c71347ed9a70a0136884bff44a6e
#
_entry.id   f090c71347ed9a70a0136884bff44a6e
#
_cell.length_a   1.000
_cell.length_b   1.000
_cell.length_c   1.000
_cell.angle_alpha   90.00
_cell.angle_beta   90.00
_cell.angle_gamma   90.00
#
_symmetry.space_group_name_H-M   'P 1'
#
loop_
_entity.id
_entity.type
_entity.pdbx_description
1 polymer ?
#
loop_
_entity_poly.entity_id
_entity_poly.type
_entity_poly.pdbx_seq_one_letter_code
_entity_poly.pdbx_strand_id
1 'polypeptide(L)'
;MSKEKLYIFDTTLRDGAQTEGVDFSVEDKNKIAQILSNIGVDYIEGGWPGANPIDNEFFDKSPELGTSKFTAFGMTKKNGVSADNDPNLSPLMNADCKTVCVVGKTWDFHVKTALGINNEDNLKNIKETAKHFVKNKKEFLFDAEHFFDGYKNNPNYALDCLKQAYDEGARWVVLCDTNGGTLPNEVGEIINKVIKVIPGKNLGIHAHNDTENAVSNSLTAVLAGARQIQGTINGLGERCGNANLISIIPTLFLKKTFSDKFDLNIKKEKLTSLTECSRFLDEVLNKKPNKSMAYVGGSAFSHKGGLHVSAVKKDPRTYEHVDPKDVGNHRNIVISNQAGRSNIMSRLENYGIKINSKDSKVQKILNEVKEREFTGYSYDGADASFELLANKLLGKLPEYLKVKSYNVNVKKDNELKTTAEVTFIIDGKEINCEG
;
A
#
# COMPACT_ATOMS: atom_id res chain seq x y z
N MET A 1 25.33 19.63 -4.96
CA MET A 1 24.61 20.08 -3.73
C MET A 1 24.32 18.85 -2.89
N SER A 2 24.39 18.97 -1.55
CA SER A 2 23.95 17.87 -0.66
C SER A 2 22.44 17.69 -0.82
N LYS A 3 21.99 16.43 -0.80
CA LYS A 3 20.55 16.12 -0.83
C LYS A 3 19.89 16.59 0.46
N GLU A 4 18.63 17.02 0.35
CA GLU A 4 17.84 17.39 1.52
C GLU A 4 17.21 16.15 2.15
N LYS A 5 17.18 16.10 3.48
CA LYS A 5 16.55 15.00 4.22
C LYS A 5 15.03 15.06 4.09
N LEU A 6 14.42 13.94 3.69
CA LEU A 6 12.99 13.72 3.66
C LEU A 6 12.62 12.64 4.67
N TYR A 7 11.53 12.84 5.40
CA TYR A 7 11.09 11.98 6.49
C TYR A 7 9.80 11.26 6.12
N ILE A 8 9.73 9.99 6.45
CA ILE A 8 8.54 9.15 6.27
C ILE A 8 7.92 8.86 7.63
N PHE A 9 6.64 9.18 7.75
CA PHE A 9 5.81 8.92 8.93
C PHE A 9 4.74 7.90 8.55
N ASP A 10 4.75 6.76 9.21
CA ASP A 10 3.76 5.71 9.01
C ASP A 10 2.66 5.79 10.06
N THR A 11 1.41 5.86 9.64
CA THR A 11 0.22 5.84 10.50
C THR A 11 -0.68 4.61 10.27
N THR A 12 -0.12 3.52 9.75
CA THR A 12 -0.87 2.28 9.50
C THR A 12 -1.56 1.75 10.75
N LEU A 13 -0.89 1.83 11.91
CA LEU A 13 -1.40 1.28 13.18
C LEU A 13 -2.40 2.19 13.89
N ARG A 14 -2.56 3.46 13.46
CA ARG A 14 -3.53 4.39 14.02
C ARG A 14 -4.60 4.75 13.00
N ASP A 15 -4.29 5.53 11.96
CA ASP A 15 -5.24 5.96 10.94
C ASP A 15 -5.64 4.78 10.02
N GLY A 16 -4.66 3.94 9.69
CA GLY A 16 -4.93 2.69 8.97
C GLY A 16 -5.89 1.75 9.71
N ALA A 17 -5.87 1.74 11.04
CA ALA A 17 -6.81 0.98 11.85
C ALA A 17 -8.26 1.52 11.80
N GLN A 18 -8.47 2.73 11.29
CA GLN A 18 -9.80 3.31 11.09
C GLN A 18 -10.47 2.84 9.78
N THR A 19 -9.80 1.99 9.01
CA THR A 19 -10.41 1.36 7.83
C THR A 19 -11.52 0.39 8.26
N GLU A 20 -12.67 0.44 7.60
CA GLU A 20 -13.77 -0.49 7.86
C GLU A 20 -13.29 -1.96 7.75
N GLY A 21 -13.56 -2.75 8.79
CA GLY A 21 -13.16 -4.17 8.87
C GLY A 21 -11.66 -4.39 9.10
N VAL A 22 -10.96 -3.41 9.67
CA VAL A 22 -9.57 -3.54 10.12
C VAL A 22 -9.52 -3.45 11.64
N ASP A 23 -9.06 -4.54 12.27
CA ASP A 23 -8.80 -4.62 13.69
C ASP A 23 -7.39 -5.22 13.89
N PHE A 24 -6.56 -4.58 14.69
CA PHE A 24 -5.24 -5.07 15.04
C PHE A 24 -5.20 -5.47 16.51
N SER A 25 -4.72 -6.67 16.78
CA SER A 25 -4.30 -7.06 18.15
C SER A 25 -2.99 -6.36 18.52
N VAL A 26 -2.64 -6.36 19.81
CA VAL A 26 -1.34 -5.84 20.26
C VAL A 26 -0.17 -6.60 19.60
N GLU A 27 -0.33 -7.92 19.39
CA GLU A 27 0.67 -8.73 18.69
C GLU A 27 0.84 -8.31 17.22
N ASP A 28 -0.27 -8.06 16.52
CA ASP A 28 -0.23 -7.55 15.13
C ASP A 28 0.45 -6.20 15.04
N LYS A 29 0.09 -5.27 15.95
CA LYS A 29 0.73 -3.96 16.04
C LYS A 29 2.24 -4.07 16.27
N ASN A 30 2.68 -4.96 17.14
CA ASN A 30 4.11 -5.21 17.36
C ASN A 30 4.80 -5.74 16.10
N LYS A 31 4.25 -6.73 15.42
CA LYS A 31 4.82 -7.31 14.20
C LYS A 31 4.91 -6.28 13.08
N ILE A 32 3.84 -5.51 12.85
CA ILE A 32 3.80 -4.47 11.83
C ILE A 32 4.82 -3.36 12.15
N ALA A 33 4.90 -2.90 13.41
CA ALA A 33 5.85 -1.88 13.84
C ALA A 33 7.31 -2.34 13.60
N GLN A 34 7.64 -3.61 13.87
CA GLN A 34 8.95 -4.19 13.60
C GLN A 34 9.29 -4.20 12.10
N ILE A 35 8.33 -4.58 11.25
CA ILE A 35 8.52 -4.57 9.79
C ILE A 35 8.78 -3.15 9.28
N LEU A 36 7.98 -2.19 9.73
CA LEU A 36 8.14 -0.77 9.38
C LEU A 36 9.50 -0.22 9.82
N SER A 37 9.92 -0.55 11.04
CA SER A 37 11.24 -0.18 11.56
C SER A 37 12.37 -0.82 10.76
N ASN A 38 12.24 -2.08 10.35
CA ASN A 38 13.22 -2.79 9.51
C ASN A 38 13.33 -2.21 8.11
N ILE A 39 12.25 -1.66 7.56
CA ILE A 39 12.27 -0.88 6.31
C ILE A 39 13.05 0.42 6.53
N GLY A 40 12.90 1.05 7.69
CA GLY A 40 13.61 2.24 8.09
C GLY A 40 12.78 3.53 7.97
N VAL A 41 11.45 3.46 8.17
CA VAL A 41 10.61 4.66 8.29
C VAL A 41 11.05 5.48 9.50
N ASP A 42 10.89 6.81 9.44
CA ASP A 42 11.40 7.69 10.50
C ASP A 42 10.48 7.70 11.73
N TYR A 43 9.17 7.60 11.53
CA TYR A 43 8.15 7.62 12.59
C TYR A 43 7.12 6.52 12.38
N ILE A 44 6.68 5.91 13.48
CA ILE A 44 5.62 4.90 13.50
C ILE A 44 4.59 5.33 14.53
N GLU A 45 3.41 5.69 14.09
CA GLU A 45 2.29 6.11 14.93
C GLU A 45 1.53 4.87 15.41
N GLY A 46 1.66 4.54 16.69
CA GLY A 46 1.16 3.29 17.25
C GLY A 46 -0.33 3.26 17.56
N GLY A 47 -0.95 4.41 17.81
CA GLY A 47 -2.34 4.49 18.24
C GLY A 47 -2.61 5.67 19.16
N TRP A 48 -3.77 5.66 19.82
CA TRP A 48 -4.22 6.70 20.74
C TRP A 48 -4.31 6.18 22.19
N PRO A 49 -3.25 6.31 22.99
CA PRO A 49 -3.29 5.96 24.43
C PRO A 49 -4.40 6.74 25.14
N GLY A 50 -5.19 6.03 25.94
CA GLY A 50 -6.38 6.56 26.59
C GLY A 50 -7.68 6.39 25.81
N ALA A 51 -7.64 6.02 24.54
CA ALA A 51 -8.85 5.84 23.73
C ALA A 51 -9.44 4.42 23.83
N ASN A 52 -8.60 3.40 23.91
CA ASN A 52 -9.04 2.01 23.97
C ASN A 52 -8.00 1.11 24.67
N PRO A 53 -8.40 -0.10 25.15
CA PRO A 53 -7.49 -0.99 25.88
C PRO A 53 -6.30 -1.49 25.06
N ILE A 54 -6.46 -1.75 23.76
CA ILE A 54 -5.38 -2.26 22.89
C ILE A 54 -4.26 -1.21 22.78
N ASP A 55 -4.62 0.05 22.53
CA ASP A 55 -3.64 1.12 22.45
C ASP A 55 -2.98 1.38 23.81
N ASN A 56 -3.73 1.29 24.92
CA ASN A 56 -3.14 1.40 26.25
C ASN A 56 -2.07 0.33 26.47
N GLU A 57 -2.39 -0.95 26.24
CA GLU A 57 -1.44 -2.06 26.40
C GLU A 57 -0.24 -1.91 25.47
N PHE A 58 -0.44 -1.44 24.23
CA PHE A 58 0.65 -1.25 23.27
C PHE A 58 1.61 -0.12 23.67
N PHE A 59 1.13 0.89 24.42
CA PHE A 59 1.94 2.00 24.94
C PHE A 59 2.45 1.78 26.36
N ASP A 60 2.00 0.74 27.09
CA ASP A 60 2.56 0.39 28.39
C ASP A 60 3.98 -0.15 28.25
N LYS A 61 4.28 -0.82 27.12
CA LYS A 61 5.61 -1.31 26.79
C LYS A 61 5.88 -1.10 25.31
N SER A 62 6.56 0.01 25.01
CA SER A 62 6.94 0.35 23.64
C SER A 62 7.79 -0.71 22.96
N PRO A 63 7.54 -1.02 21.67
CA PRO A 63 8.40 -1.91 20.91
C PRO A 63 9.79 -1.30 20.69
N GLU A 64 10.83 -2.15 20.62
CA GLU A 64 12.17 -1.71 20.22
C GLU A 64 12.23 -1.52 18.70
N LEU A 65 12.31 -0.28 18.25
CA LEU A 65 12.16 0.11 16.84
C LEU A 65 13.44 0.65 16.19
N GLY A 66 14.61 0.24 16.64
CA GLY A 66 15.88 0.66 16.05
C GLY A 66 16.00 2.18 15.95
N THR A 67 16.00 2.74 14.72
CA THR A 67 16.09 4.19 14.47
C THR A 67 14.73 4.87 14.30
N SER A 68 13.64 4.14 14.19
CA SER A 68 12.29 4.68 14.05
C SER A 68 11.79 5.24 15.38
N LYS A 69 11.09 6.37 15.33
CA LYS A 69 10.50 6.99 16.51
C LYS A 69 9.08 6.50 16.72
N PHE A 70 8.84 5.80 17.84
CA PHE A 70 7.51 5.43 18.24
C PHE A 70 6.73 6.65 18.68
N THR A 71 5.50 6.84 18.15
CA THR A 71 4.72 8.07 18.26
C THR A 71 3.32 7.76 18.79
N ALA A 72 2.90 8.46 19.84
CA ALA A 72 1.53 8.42 20.34
C ALA A 72 0.69 9.52 19.66
N PHE A 73 -0.55 9.17 19.29
CA PHE A 73 -1.50 10.11 18.72
C PHE A 73 -2.51 10.59 19.77
N GLY A 74 -2.98 11.82 19.63
CA GLY A 74 -4.07 12.37 20.43
C GLY A 74 -4.60 13.68 19.86
N MET A 75 -5.39 14.41 20.65
CA MET A 75 -5.96 15.70 20.25
C MET A 75 -5.54 16.81 21.20
N THR A 76 -5.73 18.05 20.76
CA THR A 76 -5.51 19.23 21.60
C THR A 76 -6.31 19.17 22.90
N LYS A 77 -5.82 19.85 23.93
CA LYS A 77 -6.48 19.92 25.24
C LYS A 77 -7.92 20.43 25.12
N LYS A 78 -8.74 20.07 26.09
CA LYS A 78 -10.11 20.57 26.23
C LYS A 78 -10.11 22.05 26.57
N ASN A 79 -11.07 22.78 26.01
CA ASN A 79 -11.24 24.21 26.36
C ASN A 79 -11.60 24.36 27.83
N GLY A 80 -11.04 25.39 28.49
CA GLY A 80 -11.27 25.66 29.90
C GLY A 80 -10.51 24.78 30.91
N VAL A 81 -9.78 23.73 30.46
CA VAL A 81 -8.96 22.88 31.33
C VAL A 81 -7.49 23.24 31.18
N SER A 82 -6.69 23.24 32.26
CA SER A 82 -5.24 23.40 32.13
C SER A 82 -4.57 22.20 31.50
N ALA A 83 -3.50 22.40 30.73
CA ALA A 83 -2.81 21.30 30.03
C ALA A 83 -2.28 20.22 31.02
N ASP A 84 -1.86 20.61 32.22
CA ASP A 84 -1.36 19.67 33.22
C ASP A 84 -2.44 18.74 33.81
N ASN A 85 -3.71 19.13 33.74
CA ASN A 85 -4.85 18.38 34.28
C ASN A 85 -5.79 17.86 33.16
N ASP A 86 -5.36 17.98 31.93
CA ASP A 86 -6.21 17.64 30.78
C ASP A 86 -6.28 16.11 30.57
N PRO A 87 -7.49 15.53 30.53
CA PRO A 87 -7.67 14.09 30.36
C PRO A 87 -7.25 13.56 28.97
N ASN A 88 -7.17 14.42 27.95
CA ASN A 88 -6.67 14.03 26.64
C ASN A 88 -5.14 13.98 26.60
N LEU A 89 -4.47 14.90 27.31
CA LEU A 89 -3.01 15.04 27.30
C LEU A 89 -2.32 14.09 28.28
N SER A 90 -2.95 13.75 29.40
CA SER A 90 -2.36 12.91 30.45
C SER A 90 -1.96 11.51 29.94
N PRO A 91 -2.78 10.77 29.18
CA PRO A 91 -2.36 9.48 28.62
C PRO A 91 -1.15 9.60 27.67
N LEU A 92 -1.09 10.67 26.87
CA LEU A 92 0.02 10.92 25.94
C LEU A 92 1.32 11.25 26.69
N MET A 93 1.21 11.95 27.81
CA MET A 93 2.37 12.25 28.67
C MET A 93 2.93 10.99 29.32
N ASN A 94 2.06 10.07 29.74
CA ASN A 94 2.42 8.83 30.44
C ASN A 94 2.84 7.69 29.49
N ALA A 95 2.48 7.79 28.21
CA ALA A 95 2.86 6.79 27.21
C ALA A 95 4.39 6.62 27.14
N ASP A 96 4.84 5.36 27.06
CA ASP A 96 6.26 5.00 26.91
C ASP A 96 6.77 5.31 25.49
N CYS A 97 6.76 6.58 25.12
CA CYS A 97 7.32 7.10 23.87
C CYS A 97 7.84 8.52 24.07
N LYS A 98 8.77 8.93 23.20
CA LYS A 98 9.36 10.29 23.26
C LYS A 98 8.69 11.26 22.29
N THR A 99 7.84 10.76 21.41
CA THR A 99 7.22 11.54 20.31
C THR A 99 5.71 11.48 20.43
N VAL A 100 5.07 12.62 20.28
CA VAL A 100 3.61 12.75 20.27
C VAL A 100 3.15 13.53 19.03
N CYS A 101 2.12 13.05 18.39
CA CYS A 101 1.42 13.68 17.28
C CYS A 101 0.03 14.08 17.74
N VAL A 102 -0.30 15.37 17.65
CA VAL A 102 -1.57 15.88 18.16
C VAL A 102 -2.36 16.57 17.07
N VAL A 103 -3.58 16.08 16.84
CA VAL A 103 -4.51 16.70 15.89
C VAL A 103 -5.19 17.92 16.52
N GLY A 104 -5.28 19.01 15.76
CA GLY A 104 -6.05 20.19 16.12
C GLY A 104 -6.78 20.80 14.93
N LYS A 105 -7.98 21.34 15.18
CA LYS A 105 -8.82 21.92 14.13
C LYS A 105 -8.21 23.21 13.59
N THR A 106 -8.11 23.33 12.26
CA THR A 106 -7.55 24.51 11.58
C THR A 106 -8.54 25.16 10.60
N TRP A 107 -9.77 24.68 10.57
CA TRP A 107 -10.88 25.25 9.84
C TRP A 107 -11.90 25.86 10.81
N ASP A 108 -12.12 27.18 10.74
CA ASP A 108 -13.01 27.93 11.63
C ASP A 108 -14.45 27.39 11.64
N PHE A 109 -14.97 26.93 10.49
CA PHE A 109 -16.23 26.19 10.39
C PHE A 109 -16.22 24.96 11.32
N HIS A 110 -15.14 24.18 11.29
CA HIS A 110 -15.04 22.96 12.11
C HIS A 110 -14.85 23.27 13.60
N VAL A 111 -14.14 24.33 13.94
CA VAL A 111 -13.99 24.82 15.33
C VAL A 111 -15.36 25.15 15.92
N LYS A 112 -16.18 25.91 15.18
CA LYS A 112 -17.52 26.28 15.62
C LYS A 112 -18.47 25.08 15.67
N THR A 113 -18.44 24.22 14.64
CA THR A 113 -19.45 23.17 14.48
C THR A 113 -19.12 21.92 15.31
N ALA A 114 -17.85 21.50 15.34
CA ALA A 114 -17.43 20.26 16.00
C ALA A 114 -16.97 20.48 17.45
N LEU A 115 -16.27 21.59 17.73
CA LEU A 115 -15.77 21.90 19.09
C LEU A 115 -16.74 22.78 19.88
N GLY A 116 -17.60 23.57 19.22
CA GLY A 116 -18.53 24.50 19.88
C GLY A 116 -17.84 25.66 20.60
N ILE A 117 -16.62 26.05 20.19
CA ILE A 117 -15.83 27.13 20.78
C ILE A 117 -15.51 28.21 19.74
N ASN A 118 -14.98 29.36 20.22
CA ASN A 118 -14.52 30.41 19.33
C ASN A 118 -13.07 30.16 18.82
N ASN A 119 -12.65 30.93 17.83
CA ASN A 119 -11.34 30.79 17.18
C ASN A 119 -10.19 31.12 18.14
N GLU A 120 -10.33 32.12 19.00
CA GLU A 120 -9.32 32.51 19.96
C GLU A 120 -9.05 31.42 21.00
N ASP A 121 -10.10 30.78 21.49
CA ASP A 121 -9.99 29.65 22.41
C ASP A 121 -9.27 28.44 21.72
N ASN A 122 -9.58 28.18 20.45
CA ASN A 122 -8.89 27.10 19.72
C ASN A 122 -7.40 27.41 19.51
N LEU A 123 -7.04 28.64 19.12
CA LEU A 123 -5.64 29.08 19.00
C LEU A 123 -4.90 28.92 20.35
N LYS A 124 -5.53 29.30 21.44
CA LYS A 124 -4.99 29.14 22.80
C LYS A 124 -4.80 27.66 23.16
N ASN A 125 -5.77 26.80 22.84
CA ASN A 125 -5.68 25.37 23.10
C ASN A 125 -4.52 24.71 22.31
N ILE A 126 -4.33 25.07 21.04
CA ILE A 126 -3.19 24.61 20.22
C ILE A 126 -1.88 25.04 20.88
N LYS A 127 -1.75 26.31 21.18
CA LYS A 127 -0.56 26.92 21.83
C LYS A 127 -0.20 26.20 23.12
N GLU A 128 -1.17 26.10 24.05
CA GLU A 128 -0.94 25.53 25.37
C GLU A 128 -0.62 24.02 25.28
N THR A 129 -1.21 23.29 24.34
CA THR A 129 -0.90 21.89 24.08
C THR A 129 0.55 21.73 23.61
N ALA A 130 0.97 22.49 22.58
CA ALA A 130 2.33 22.43 22.06
C ALA A 130 3.36 22.77 23.18
N LYS A 131 3.14 23.88 23.90
CA LYS A 131 3.98 24.29 25.01
C LYS A 131 4.12 23.23 26.09
N HIS A 132 3.01 22.53 26.43
CA HIS A 132 3.00 21.47 27.45
C HIS A 132 3.93 20.31 27.07
N PHE A 133 3.81 19.78 25.87
CA PHE A 133 4.64 18.66 25.43
C PHE A 133 6.11 19.04 25.25
N VAL A 134 6.39 20.17 24.60
CA VAL A 134 7.76 20.66 24.39
C VAL A 134 8.48 20.96 25.72
N LYS A 135 7.80 21.61 26.68
CA LYS A 135 8.34 21.87 28.03
C LYS A 135 8.69 20.55 28.74
N ASN A 136 7.91 19.49 28.53
CA ASN A 136 8.13 18.17 29.12
C ASN A 136 9.04 17.28 28.27
N LYS A 137 9.79 17.86 27.32
CA LYS A 137 10.80 17.18 26.49
C LYS A 137 10.27 16.05 25.59
N LYS A 138 8.97 16.03 25.27
CA LYS A 138 8.42 15.24 24.18
C LYS A 138 8.69 15.95 22.85
N GLU A 139 9.08 15.22 21.81
CA GLU A 139 9.07 15.74 20.45
C GLU A 139 7.62 15.89 20.00
N PHE A 140 7.20 17.08 19.68
CA PHE A 140 5.81 17.43 19.39
C PHE A 140 5.57 17.61 17.89
N LEU A 141 4.56 16.94 17.36
CA LEU A 141 4.06 17.07 16.01
C LEU A 141 2.62 17.60 16.08
N PHE A 142 2.28 18.50 15.18
CA PHE A 142 0.96 19.09 15.08
C PHE A 142 0.32 18.74 13.74
N ASP A 143 -0.72 17.91 13.75
CA ASP A 143 -1.55 17.60 12.58
C ASP A 143 -2.65 18.68 12.47
N ALA A 144 -2.50 19.54 11.49
CA ALA A 144 -3.42 20.64 11.19
C ALA A 144 -4.63 20.12 10.42
N GLU A 145 -5.62 19.61 11.14
CA GLU A 145 -6.79 18.92 10.57
C GLU A 145 -7.65 19.87 9.73
N HIS A 146 -8.08 19.41 8.55
CA HIS A 146 -8.80 20.20 7.55
C HIS A 146 -8.07 21.46 7.11
N PHE A 147 -6.74 21.44 7.09
CA PHE A 147 -5.96 22.63 6.79
C PHE A 147 -6.28 23.21 5.41
N PHE A 148 -6.37 22.38 4.38
CA PHE A 148 -6.60 22.85 3.02
C PHE A 148 -8.01 23.46 2.87
N ASP A 149 -9.03 22.87 3.49
CA ASP A 149 -10.39 23.45 3.51
C ASP A 149 -10.40 24.76 4.29
N GLY A 150 -9.79 24.78 5.47
CA GLY A 150 -9.65 25.95 6.31
C GLY A 150 -8.91 27.09 5.61
N TYR A 151 -7.79 26.75 4.94
CA TYR A 151 -7.00 27.73 4.22
C TYR A 151 -7.76 28.35 3.01
N LYS A 152 -8.48 27.52 2.26
CA LYS A 152 -9.32 28.02 1.13
C LYS A 152 -10.43 28.94 1.62
N ASN A 153 -10.96 28.71 2.80
CA ASN A 153 -12.05 29.48 3.38
C ASN A 153 -11.57 30.72 4.17
N ASN A 154 -10.58 30.55 5.06
CA ASN A 154 -10.02 31.58 5.93
C ASN A 154 -8.50 31.41 6.08
N PRO A 155 -7.69 31.85 5.10
CA PRO A 155 -6.25 31.61 5.08
C PRO A 155 -5.52 32.19 6.30
N ASN A 156 -5.95 33.36 6.81
CA ASN A 156 -5.31 33.98 7.96
C ASN A 156 -5.45 33.12 9.23
N TYR A 157 -6.66 32.68 9.52
CA TYR A 157 -6.92 31.84 10.68
C TYR A 157 -6.20 30.48 10.57
N ALA A 158 -6.24 29.83 9.41
CA ALA A 158 -5.54 28.57 9.19
C ALA A 158 -4.02 28.73 9.43
N LEU A 159 -3.41 29.81 8.94
CA LEU A 159 -1.99 30.12 9.19
C LEU A 159 -1.71 30.45 10.66
N ASP A 160 -2.61 31.14 11.35
CA ASP A 160 -2.44 31.42 12.77
C ASP A 160 -2.45 30.15 13.61
N CYS A 161 -3.28 29.15 13.29
CA CYS A 161 -3.23 27.83 13.92
C CYS A 161 -1.84 27.18 13.78
N LEU A 162 -1.26 27.19 12.56
CA LEU A 162 0.09 26.63 12.34
C LEU A 162 1.15 27.33 13.18
N LYS A 163 1.09 28.69 13.25
CA LYS A 163 2.03 29.50 14.03
C LYS A 163 1.97 29.16 15.51
N GLN A 164 0.77 28.99 16.09
CA GLN A 164 0.65 28.65 17.52
C GLN A 164 1.44 27.38 17.87
N ALA A 165 1.39 26.35 17.02
CA ALA A 165 2.15 25.14 17.26
C ALA A 165 3.65 25.32 16.99
N TYR A 166 4.00 25.98 15.88
CA TYR A 166 5.40 26.17 15.47
C TYR A 166 6.19 27.04 16.45
N ASP A 167 5.63 28.16 16.87
CA ASP A 167 6.29 29.13 17.77
C ASP A 167 6.54 28.55 19.18
N GLU A 168 5.73 27.57 19.61
CA GLU A 168 5.95 26.83 20.87
C GLU A 168 6.88 25.60 20.68
N GLY A 169 7.46 25.39 19.48
CA GLY A 169 8.53 24.45 19.27
C GLY A 169 8.09 23.10 18.65
N ALA A 170 6.96 23.04 17.95
CA ALA A 170 6.61 21.85 17.18
C ALA A 170 7.73 21.48 16.21
N ARG A 171 8.15 20.21 16.25
CA ARG A 171 9.13 19.70 15.30
C ARG A 171 8.56 19.61 13.88
N TRP A 172 7.31 19.18 13.77
CA TRP A 172 6.56 19.11 12.53
C TRP A 172 5.21 19.81 12.66
N VAL A 173 4.86 20.57 11.65
CA VAL A 173 3.53 21.11 11.40
C VAL A 173 3.04 20.44 10.10
N VAL A 174 2.03 19.59 10.23
CA VAL A 174 1.58 18.73 9.15
C VAL A 174 0.26 19.24 8.57
N LEU A 175 0.23 19.51 7.29
CA LEU A 175 -0.97 19.99 6.61
C LEU A 175 -1.84 18.80 6.21
N CYS A 176 -3.05 18.72 6.77
CA CYS A 176 -3.95 17.60 6.52
C CYS A 176 -5.00 17.96 5.46
N ASP A 177 -5.03 17.18 4.37
CA ASP A 177 -6.15 17.12 3.43
C ASP A 177 -7.14 16.06 3.92
N THR A 178 -7.83 16.39 5.01
CA THR A 178 -8.68 15.45 5.77
C THR A 178 -9.88 14.96 4.95
N ASN A 179 -10.45 15.81 4.09
CA ASN A 179 -11.53 15.44 3.19
C ASN A 179 -11.05 14.75 1.90
N GLY A 180 -9.73 14.74 1.62
CA GLY A 180 -9.16 14.16 0.41
C GLY A 180 -9.62 14.81 -0.89
N GLY A 181 -10.13 16.05 -0.81
CA GLY A 181 -10.73 16.76 -1.92
C GLY A 181 -9.82 17.80 -2.60
N THR A 182 -8.61 18.00 -2.10
CA THR A 182 -7.68 19.00 -2.64
C THR A 182 -6.93 18.44 -3.85
N LEU A 183 -6.83 19.23 -4.93
CA LEU A 183 -6.13 18.79 -6.13
C LEU A 183 -4.62 19.12 -6.07
N PRO A 184 -3.76 18.39 -6.79
CA PRO A 184 -2.31 18.56 -6.70
C PRO A 184 -1.80 19.99 -6.98
N ASN A 185 -2.39 20.71 -7.92
CA ASN A 185 -2.03 22.10 -8.21
C ASN A 185 -2.36 23.01 -7.03
N GLU A 186 -3.52 22.83 -6.38
CA GLU A 186 -3.91 23.58 -5.18
C GLU A 186 -2.95 23.33 -4.03
N VAL A 187 -2.58 22.04 -3.79
CA VAL A 187 -1.57 21.66 -2.79
C VAL A 187 -0.27 22.41 -3.03
N GLY A 188 0.24 22.40 -4.27
CA GLY A 188 1.47 23.10 -4.62
C GLY A 188 1.40 24.59 -4.36
N GLU A 189 0.32 25.25 -4.77
CA GLU A 189 0.10 26.70 -4.60
C GLU A 189 0.01 27.09 -3.10
N ILE A 190 -0.73 26.32 -2.32
CA ILE A 190 -0.92 26.58 -0.88
C ILE A 190 0.40 26.38 -0.13
N ILE A 191 1.11 25.30 -0.37
CA ILE A 191 2.40 25.01 0.30
C ILE A 191 3.42 26.10 -0.04
N ASN A 192 3.51 26.58 -1.29
CA ASN A 192 4.38 27.69 -1.67
C ASN A 192 4.09 29.00 -0.90
N LYS A 193 2.88 29.16 -0.36
CA LYS A 193 2.53 30.27 0.53
C LYS A 193 2.87 29.96 1.99
N VAL A 194 2.59 28.72 2.45
CA VAL A 194 2.84 28.26 3.82
C VAL A 194 4.33 28.26 4.15
N ILE A 195 5.23 27.87 3.23
CA ILE A 195 6.69 27.86 3.49
C ILE A 195 7.29 29.23 3.79
N LYS A 196 6.56 30.32 3.48
CA LYS A 196 6.96 31.69 3.87
C LYS A 196 6.74 31.96 5.35
N VAL A 197 5.94 31.13 6.03
CA VAL A 197 5.55 31.25 7.43
C VAL A 197 6.16 30.12 8.26
N ILE A 198 6.04 28.89 7.79
CA ILE A 198 6.60 27.69 8.42
C ILE A 198 7.71 27.15 7.51
N PRO A 199 8.97 27.10 7.94
CA PRO A 199 10.06 26.57 7.14
C PRO A 199 9.80 25.14 6.67
N GLY A 200 10.10 24.83 5.41
CA GLY A 200 9.86 23.52 4.82
C GLY A 200 10.45 22.35 5.62
N LYS A 201 11.60 22.54 6.25
CA LYS A 201 12.25 21.55 7.13
C LYS A 201 11.42 21.17 8.37
N ASN A 202 10.35 21.92 8.66
CA ASN A 202 9.39 21.68 9.73
C ASN A 202 7.97 21.40 9.22
N LEU A 203 7.79 21.29 7.88
CA LEU A 203 6.49 21.14 7.25
C LEU A 203 6.28 19.70 6.76
N GLY A 204 5.11 19.12 7.06
CA GLY A 204 4.66 17.82 6.61
C GLY A 204 3.36 17.90 5.81
N ILE A 205 2.99 16.77 5.19
CA ILE A 205 1.74 16.55 4.49
C ILE A 205 1.09 15.24 4.95
N HIS A 206 -0.22 15.27 5.19
CA HIS A 206 -1.07 14.12 5.43
C HIS A 206 -2.27 14.21 4.49
N ALA A 207 -2.42 13.28 3.55
CA ALA A 207 -3.46 13.34 2.53
C ALA A 207 -4.33 12.09 2.52
N HIS A 208 -5.67 12.29 2.55
CA HIS A 208 -6.65 11.23 2.28
C HIS A 208 -6.87 11.06 0.77
N ASN A 209 -7.42 9.91 0.37
CA ASN A 209 -7.43 9.45 -1.01
C ASN A 209 -8.81 9.51 -1.70
N ASP A 210 -9.72 10.35 -1.21
CA ASP A 210 -11.12 10.40 -1.66
C ASP A 210 -11.27 10.81 -3.14
N THR A 211 -10.28 11.51 -3.69
CA THR A 211 -10.18 11.85 -5.12
C THR A 211 -9.09 11.06 -5.86
N GLU A 212 -8.56 9.98 -5.26
CA GLU A 212 -7.41 9.21 -5.75
C GLU A 212 -6.11 10.03 -5.94
N ASN A 213 -6.01 11.20 -5.29
CA ASN A 213 -4.87 12.10 -5.42
C ASN A 213 -3.89 12.08 -4.24
N ALA A 214 -4.11 11.28 -3.19
CA ALA A 214 -3.29 11.33 -1.97
C ALA A 214 -1.79 11.15 -2.25
N VAL A 215 -1.41 10.19 -3.10
CA VAL A 215 -0.01 9.98 -3.52
C VAL A 215 0.50 11.19 -4.30
N SER A 216 -0.26 11.68 -5.27
CA SER A 216 0.11 12.84 -6.08
C SER A 216 0.24 14.11 -5.23
N ASN A 217 -0.70 14.34 -4.32
CA ASN A 217 -0.68 15.46 -3.37
C ASN A 217 0.58 15.41 -2.48
N SER A 218 0.92 14.23 -1.95
CA SER A 218 2.11 14.05 -1.11
C SER A 218 3.41 14.35 -1.88
N LEU A 219 3.53 13.84 -3.11
CA LEU A 219 4.70 14.09 -3.96
C LEU A 219 4.79 15.55 -4.40
N THR A 220 3.65 16.19 -4.70
CA THR A 220 3.59 17.63 -5.03
C THR A 220 3.99 18.48 -3.84
N ALA A 221 3.52 18.12 -2.63
CA ALA A 221 3.90 18.80 -1.40
C ALA A 221 5.42 18.80 -1.16
N VAL A 222 6.09 17.67 -1.42
CA VAL A 222 7.55 17.57 -1.31
C VAL A 222 8.24 18.51 -2.31
N LEU A 223 7.79 18.54 -3.55
CA LEU A 223 8.35 19.42 -4.57
C LEU A 223 8.13 20.91 -4.23
N ALA A 224 7.01 21.23 -3.58
CA ALA A 224 6.67 22.59 -3.13
C ALA A 224 7.37 23.01 -1.81
N GLY A 225 8.03 22.07 -1.10
CA GLY A 225 8.83 22.42 0.07
C GLY A 225 8.58 21.62 1.34
N ALA A 226 7.58 20.76 1.43
CA ALA A 226 7.38 19.87 2.58
C ALA A 226 8.53 18.85 2.70
N ARG A 227 8.87 18.46 3.92
CA ARG A 227 9.98 17.51 4.19
C ARG A 227 9.56 16.33 5.04
N GLN A 228 8.27 16.18 5.34
CA GLN A 228 7.70 14.96 5.92
C GLN A 228 6.47 14.55 5.12
N ILE A 229 6.33 13.24 4.91
CA ILE A 229 5.13 12.63 4.33
C ILE A 229 4.56 11.67 5.36
N GLN A 230 3.28 11.85 5.69
CA GLN A 230 2.49 10.86 6.42
C GLN A 230 1.69 10.00 5.44
N GLY A 231 1.53 8.73 5.77
CA GLY A 231 0.74 7.79 4.98
C GLY A 231 0.69 6.41 5.63
N THR A 232 0.13 5.45 4.91
CA THR A 232 -0.06 4.09 5.41
C THR A 232 0.41 3.05 4.41
N ILE A 233 0.77 1.87 4.89
CA ILE A 233 1.00 0.72 4.04
C ILE A 233 -0.33 0.33 3.37
N ASN A 234 -0.27 0.04 2.07
CA ASN A 234 -1.42 -0.29 1.22
C ASN A 234 -2.50 0.81 1.13
N GLY A 235 -2.21 2.01 1.63
CA GLY A 235 -3.16 3.13 1.62
C GLY A 235 -4.34 2.95 2.57
N LEU A 236 -4.20 2.16 3.65
CA LEU A 236 -5.25 2.00 4.65
C LEU A 236 -5.65 3.35 5.26
N GLY A 237 -6.92 3.50 5.65
CA GLY A 237 -7.48 4.69 6.29
C GLY A 237 -8.98 4.78 6.11
N GLU A 238 -9.59 5.75 6.76
CA GLU A 238 -11.04 5.98 6.63
C GLU A 238 -11.45 6.22 5.17
N ARG A 239 -12.67 5.87 4.84
CA ARG A 239 -13.31 6.06 3.53
C ARG A 239 -12.49 5.43 2.40
N CYS A 240 -11.80 6.25 1.57
CA CYS A 240 -10.98 5.80 0.45
C CYS A 240 -9.51 5.58 0.81
N GLY A 241 -9.15 5.75 2.10
CA GLY A 241 -7.80 5.53 2.62
C GLY A 241 -6.90 6.76 2.63
N ASN A 242 -5.63 6.53 2.89
CA ASN A 242 -4.56 7.52 2.99
C ASN A 242 -3.58 7.44 1.82
N ALA A 243 -2.63 8.33 1.80
CA ALA A 243 -1.49 8.28 0.88
C ALA A 243 -0.74 6.94 1.04
N ASN A 244 -0.67 6.18 -0.05
CA ASN A 244 -0.08 4.83 -0.04
C ASN A 244 1.45 4.89 -0.03
N LEU A 245 2.08 4.56 1.10
CA LEU A 245 3.54 4.53 1.25
C LEU A 245 4.21 3.49 0.35
N ILE A 246 3.50 2.41 0.01
CA ILE A 246 3.99 1.41 -0.96
C ILE A 246 4.20 2.00 -2.36
N SER A 247 3.48 3.05 -2.71
CA SER A 247 3.67 3.77 -3.97
C SER A 247 4.63 4.95 -3.83
N ILE A 248 4.60 5.64 -2.70
CA ILE A 248 5.41 6.84 -2.45
C ILE A 248 6.90 6.49 -2.30
N ILE A 249 7.23 5.54 -1.44
CA ILE A 249 8.62 5.19 -1.12
C ILE A 249 9.42 4.82 -2.39
N PRO A 250 8.98 3.86 -3.24
CA PRO A 250 9.74 3.53 -4.43
C PRO A 250 9.77 4.67 -5.45
N THR A 251 8.72 5.51 -5.51
CA THR A 251 8.72 6.69 -6.38
C THR A 251 9.83 7.68 -5.97
N LEU A 252 10.00 7.93 -4.67
CA LEU A 252 11.05 8.81 -4.16
C LEU A 252 12.47 8.30 -4.48
N PHE A 253 12.67 6.99 -4.48
CA PHE A 253 13.96 6.37 -4.78
C PHE A 253 14.26 6.21 -6.28
N LEU A 254 13.24 5.82 -7.06
CA LEU A 254 13.43 5.36 -8.43
C LEU A 254 13.18 6.43 -9.50
N LYS A 255 12.61 7.59 -9.10
CA LYS A 255 12.38 8.70 -10.02
C LYS A 255 13.37 9.84 -9.75
N LYS A 256 14.19 10.16 -10.76
CA LYS A 256 15.26 11.18 -10.68
C LYS A 256 14.80 12.53 -10.15
N THR A 257 13.55 12.92 -10.44
CA THR A 257 12.94 14.15 -9.92
C THR A 257 13.06 14.26 -8.40
N PHE A 258 13.01 13.13 -7.69
CA PHE A 258 13.13 13.04 -6.23
C PHE A 258 14.50 12.53 -5.80
N SER A 259 14.97 11.41 -6.35
CA SER A 259 16.19 10.75 -5.90
C SER A 259 17.44 11.60 -6.08
N ASP A 260 17.45 12.57 -7.00
CA ASP A 260 18.57 13.49 -7.18
C ASP A 260 18.57 14.63 -6.12
N LYS A 261 17.43 14.90 -5.49
CA LYS A 261 17.24 16.03 -4.57
C LYS A 261 17.13 15.63 -3.11
N PHE A 262 16.59 14.46 -2.83
CA PHE A 262 16.22 14.04 -1.48
C PHE A 262 16.95 12.78 -1.03
N ASP A 263 17.17 12.68 0.27
CA ASP A 263 17.72 11.53 0.97
C ASP A 263 16.76 11.07 2.06
N LEU A 264 16.55 9.75 2.16
CA LEU A 264 15.67 9.11 3.13
C LEU A 264 16.48 8.28 4.12
N ASN A 265 15.92 8.03 5.30
CA ASN A 265 16.51 7.10 6.26
C ASN A 265 16.41 5.63 5.78
N ILE A 266 15.40 5.33 4.98
CA ILE A 266 15.23 4.05 4.33
C ILE A 266 16.44 3.77 3.42
N LYS A 267 17.03 2.60 3.55
CA LYS A 267 18.12 2.20 2.65
C LYS A 267 17.57 1.63 1.35
N LYS A 268 18.23 1.91 0.23
CA LYS A 268 17.75 1.48 -1.11
C LYS A 268 17.52 -0.04 -1.19
N GLU A 269 18.35 -0.83 -0.53
CA GLU A 269 18.25 -2.30 -0.50
C GLU A 269 16.94 -2.79 0.16
N LYS A 270 16.34 -1.95 1.02
CA LYS A 270 15.08 -2.25 1.69
C LYS A 270 13.85 -2.10 0.79
N LEU A 271 13.99 -1.50 -0.38
CA LEU A 271 12.89 -1.42 -1.35
C LEU A 271 12.40 -2.80 -1.77
N THR A 272 13.29 -3.79 -1.83
CA THR A 272 12.94 -5.18 -2.18
C THR A 272 11.99 -5.83 -1.17
N SER A 273 11.91 -5.31 0.07
CA SER A 273 11.00 -5.80 1.11
C SER A 273 9.58 -5.20 0.99
N LEU A 274 9.34 -4.23 0.11
CA LEU A 274 8.03 -3.56 0.02
C LEU A 274 6.91 -4.51 -0.44
N THR A 275 7.22 -5.40 -1.38
CA THR A 275 6.23 -6.41 -1.82
C THR A 275 5.85 -7.36 -0.70
N GLU A 276 6.82 -7.81 0.09
CA GLU A 276 6.60 -8.68 1.24
C GLU A 276 5.82 -7.95 2.34
N CYS A 277 6.19 -6.71 2.66
CA CYS A 277 5.50 -5.86 3.63
C CYS A 277 4.02 -5.66 3.26
N SER A 278 3.75 -5.34 1.99
CA SER A 278 2.37 -5.18 1.49
C SER A 278 1.54 -6.46 1.65
N ARG A 279 2.12 -7.62 1.30
CA ARG A 279 1.45 -8.92 1.40
C ARG A 279 1.25 -9.36 2.84
N PHE A 280 2.25 -9.13 3.71
CA PHE A 280 2.14 -9.43 5.13
C PHE A 280 0.96 -8.69 5.77
N LEU A 281 0.79 -7.41 5.45
CA LEU A 281 -0.35 -6.64 5.95
C LEU A 281 -1.70 -7.22 5.46
N ASP A 282 -1.79 -7.60 4.17
CA ASP A 282 -2.99 -8.25 3.63
C ASP A 282 -3.27 -9.58 4.33
N GLU A 283 -2.22 -10.36 4.67
CA GLU A 283 -2.33 -11.62 5.40
C GLU A 283 -2.84 -11.42 6.83
N VAL A 284 -2.25 -10.47 7.59
CA VAL A 284 -2.72 -10.10 8.94
C VAL A 284 -4.19 -9.71 8.92
N LEU A 285 -4.61 -8.97 7.90
CA LEU A 285 -6.00 -8.51 7.75
C LEU A 285 -6.92 -9.55 7.11
N ASN A 286 -6.42 -10.74 6.77
CA ASN A 286 -7.15 -11.76 6.01
C ASN A 286 -7.82 -11.18 4.74
N LYS A 287 -7.14 -10.25 4.06
CA LYS A 287 -7.58 -9.61 2.83
C LYS A 287 -6.86 -10.19 1.62
N LYS A 288 -7.60 -10.35 0.53
CA LYS A 288 -6.99 -10.73 -0.75
C LYS A 288 -6.11 -9.59 -1.27
N PRO A 289 -4.83 -9.86 -1.60
CA PRO A 289 -3.94 -8.85 -2.15
C PRO A 289 -4.50 -8.19 -3.43
N ASN A 290 -4.38 -6.87 -3.51
CA ASN A 290 -4.75 -6.15 -4.73
C ASN A 290 -3.71 -6.43 -5.83
N LYS A 291 -4.08 -7.27 -6.80
CA LYS A 291 -3.18 -7.65 -7.91
C LYS A 291 -2.73 -6.46 -8.75
N SER A 292 -3.51 -5.39 -8.83
CA SER A 292 -3.23 -4.20 -9.64
C SER A 292 -2.57 -3.07 -8.87
N MET A 293 -2.19 -3.29 -7.60
CA MET A 293 -1.50 -2.28 -6.79
C MET A 293 -0.17 -1.89 -7.45
N ALA A 294 0.09 -0.60 -7.55
CA ALA A 294 1.33 -0.09 -8.13
C ALA A 294 2.57 -0.67 -7.43
N TYR A 295 3.60 -1.00 -8.18
CA TYR A 295 4.88 -1.58 -7.79
C TYR A 295 4.80 -3.02 -7.24
N VAL A 296 3.91 -3.34 -6.32
CA VAL A 296 3.93 -4.60 -5.53
C VAL A 296 2.84 -5.60 -5.93
N GLY A 297 1.81 -5.16 -6.63
CA GLY A 297 0.73 -6.04 -7.07
C GLY A 297 1.23 -7.14 -8.02
N GLY A 298 0.65 -8.33 -7.93
CA GLY A 298 1.06 -9.46 -8.76
C GLY A 298 0.90 -9.23 -10.26
N SER A 299 0.08 -8.26 -10.67
CA SER A 299 -0.10 -7.86 -12.08
C SER A 299 0.64 -6.57 -12.46
N ALA A 300 1.34 -5.92 -11.52
CA ALA A 300 1.99 -4.63 -11.77
C ALA A 300 3.02 -4.67 -12.92
N PHE A 301 3.64 -5.84 -13.15
CA PHE A 301 4.60 -6.09 -14.22
C PHE A 301 4.18 -7.29 -15.08
N SER A 302 2.88 -7.40 -15.34
CA SER A 302 2.32 -8.47 -16.17
C SER A 302 2.09 -7.99 -17.59
N HIS A 303 2.58 -8.75 -18.56
CA HIS A 303 2.44 -8.47 -19.99
C HIS A 303 1.61 -9.56 -20.68
N LYS A 304 0.47 -9.19 -21.28
CA LYS A 304 -0.47 -10.09 -21.93
C LYS A 304 -0.38 -10.01 -23.46
N GLY A 305 -0.29 -8.82 -24.03
CA GLY A 305 -0.28 -8.58 -25.46
C GLY A 305 1.02 -9.04 -26.15
N GLY A 306 0.92 -9.77 -27.26
CA GLY A 306 2.07 -10.33 -27.96
C GLY A 306 3.12 -9.30 -28.40
N LEU A 307 2.71 -8.10 -28.82
CA LEU A 307 3.62 -6.99 -29.16
C LEU A 307 4.40 -6.50 -27.93
N HIS A 308 3.72 -6.34 -26.78
CA HIS A 308 4.35 -5.91 -25.53
C HIS A 308 5.41 -6.93 -25.08
N VAL A 309 5.05 -8.24 -25.07
CA VAL A 309 5.97 -9.30 -24.69
C VAL A 309 7.18 -9.36 -25.62
N SER A 310 6.98 -9.19 -26.92
CA SER A 310 8.08 -9.17 -27.90
C SER A 310 9.04 -8.00 -27.66
N ALA A 311 8.53 -6.83 -27.31
CA ALA A 311 9.33 -5.63 -27.03
C ALA A 311 10.07 -5.74 -25.68
N VAL A 312 9.39 -6.17 -24.61
CA VAL A 312 9.96 -6.37 -23.28
C VAL A 312 11.09 -7.41 -23.30
N LYS A 313 10.97 -8.47 -24.12
CA LYS A 313 12.06 -9.46 -24.31
C LYS A 313 13.32 -8.85 -24.93
N LYS A 314 13.17 -7.84 -25.77
CA LYS A 314 14.31 -7.12 -26.36
C LYS A 314 14.93 -6.13 -25.39
N ASP A 315 14.08 -5.31 -24.77
CA ASP A 315 14.47 -4.34 -23.74
C ASP A 315 13.26 -4.06 -22.82
N PRO A 316 13.31 -4.41 -21.53
CA PRO A 316 12.22 -4.16 -20.58
C PRO A 316 11.77 -2.70 -20.51
N ARG A 317 12.67 -1.74 -20.71
CA ARG A 317 12.38 -0.30 -20.67
C ARG A 317 11.34 0.15 -21.71
N THR A 318 11.01 -0.70 -22.68
CA THR A 318 9.95 -0.40 -23.67
C THR A 318 8.57 -0.35 -23.04
N TYR A 319 8.31 -1.04 -21.92
CA TYR A 319 7.01 -1.11 -21.24
C TYR A 319 7.11 -1.09 -19.71
N GLU A 320 8.30 -1.03 -19.13
CA GLU A 320 8.50 -1.00 -17.69
C GLU A 320 9.23 0.28 -17.31
N HIS A 321 8.66 1.00 -16.36
CA HIS A 321 9.23 2.26 -15.88
C HIS A 321 10.30 2.09 -14.80
N VAL A 322 10.42 0.87 -14.23
CA VAL A 322 11.42 0.41 -13.26
C VAL A 322 11.62 -1.10 -13.42
N ASP A 323 12.73 -1.64 -12.91
CA ASP A 323 12.88 -3.10 -12.81
C ASP A 323 12.01 -3.63 -11.66
N PRO A 324 11.13 -4.63 -11.86
CA PRO A 324 10.32 -5.21 -10.80
C PRO A 324 11.15 -5.73 -9.61
N LYS A 325 12.38 -6.18 -9.84
CA LYS A 325 13.29 -6.64 -8.78
C LYS A 325 13.65 -5.54 -7.79
N ASP A 326 13.66 -4.27 -8.21
CA ASP A 326 13.95 -3.13 -7.33
C ASP A 326 12.98 -3.03 -6.15
N VAL A 327 11.75 -3.54 -6.31
CA VAL A 327 10.69 -3.51 -5.30
C VAL A 327 10.28 -4.91 -4.79
N GLY A 328 11.10 -5.94 -5.05
CA GLY A 328 10.84 -7.33 -4.64
C GLY A 328 9.72 -8.01 -5.43
N ASN A 329 9.37 -7.49 -6.60
CA ASN A 329 8.38 -8.08 -7.49
C ASN A 329 9.05 -8.81 -8.67
N HIS A 330 8.28 -9.39 -9.57
CA HIS A 330 8.77 -10.10 -10.73
C HIS A 330 7.91 -9.80 -11.98
N ARG A 331 8.53 -9.96 -13.14
CA ARG A 331 7.83 -9.87 -14.43
C ARG A 331 7.02 -11.13 -14.66
N ASN A 332 5.78 -10.97 -15.09
CA ASN A 332 4.92 -12.08 -15.47
C ASN A 332 4.48 -11.94 -16.94
N ILE A 333 4.57 -13.04 -17.69
CA ILE A 333 4.10 -13.11 -19.07
C ILE A 333 2.87 -14.00 -19.12
N VAL A 334 1.74 -13.35 -19.34
CA VAL A 334 0.43 -14.01 -19.38
C VAL A 334 0.22 -14.73 -20.71
N ILE A 335 -0.36 -15.93 -20.65
CA ILE A 335 -0.84 -16.68 -21.82
C ILE A 335 -2.34 -16.47 -21.99
N SER A 336 -2.76 -16.10 -23.19
CA SER A 336 -4.17 -15.88 -23.52
C SER A 336 -4.40 -15.90 -25.03
N ASN A 337 -5.65 -15.73 -25.44
CA ASN A 337 -6.03 -15.55 -26.84
C ASN A 337 -5.30 -14.37 -27.53
N GLN A 338 -4.83 -13.39 -26.75
CA GLN A 338 -4.01 -12.27 -27.25
C GLN A 338 -2.50 -12.59 -27.28
N ALA A 339 -2.13 -13.78 -26.84
CA ALA A 339 -0.74 -14.22 -26.86
C ALA A 339 -0.20 -14.33 -28.28
N GLY A 340 1.07 -14.00 -28.42
CA GLY A 340 1.87 -14.25 -29.61
C GLY A 340 2.82 -15.43 -29.40
N ARG A 341 3.58 -15.75 -30.44
CA ARG A 341 4.61 -16.80 -30.37
C ARG A 341 5.63 -16.55 -29.25
N SER A 342 5.97 -15.28 -28.99
CA SER A 342 6.88 -14.88 -27.92
C SER A 342 6.39 -15.22 -26.51
N ASN A 343 5.06 -15.14 -26.26
CA ASN A 343 4.47 -15.54 -24.97
C ASN A 343 4.63 -17.04 -24.75
N ILE A 344 4.29 -17.86 -25.78
CA ILE A 344 4.44 -19.32 -25.72
C ILE A 344 5.90 -19.70 -25.45
N MET A 345 6.85 -19.11 -26.20
CA MET A 345 8.28 -19.37 -26.01
C MET A 345 8.74 -19.03 -24.59
N SER A 346 8.32 -17.88 -24.06
CA SER A 346 8.70 -17.49 -22.70
C SER A 346 8.19 -18.46 -21.65
N ARG A 347 6.96 -18.93 -21.80
CA ARG A 347 6.38 -19.91 -20.87
C ARG A 347 7.06 -21.26 -20.96
N LEU A 348 7.34 -21.75 -22.16
CA LEU A 348 8.07 -23.01 -22.36
C LEU A 348 9.47 -22.96 -21.74
N GLU A 349 10.18 -21.82 -21.87
CA GLU A 349 11.48 -21.58 -21.23
C GLU A 349 11.39 -21.64 -19.69
N ASN A 350 10.32 -21.06 -19.09
CA ASN A 350 10.10 -21.09 -17.64
C ASN A 350 9.92 -22.51 -17.09
N TYR A 351 9.39 -23.43 -17.91
CA TYR A 351 9.25 -24.86 -17.56
C TYR A 351 10.44 -25.72 -17.99
N GLY A 352 11.54 -25.10 -18.43
CA GLY A 352 12.72 -25.82 -18.89
C GLY A 352 12.55 -26.54 -20.23
N ILE A 353 11.46 -26.26 -20.96
CA ILE A 353 11.16 -26.87 -22.25
C ILE A 353 11.91 -26.09 -23.35
N LYS A 354 13.04 -26.62 -23.78
CA LYS A 354 13.83 -26.05 -24.88
C LYS A 354 13.27 -26.46 -26.22
N ILE A 355 12.86 -25.49 -27.03
CA ILE A 355 12.35 -25.67 -28.40
C ILE A 355 12.80 -24.52 -29.29
N ASN A 356 13.05 -24.78 -30.57
CA ASN A 356 13.39 -23.71 -31.51
C ASN A 356 12.16 -22.83 -31.78
N SER A 357 12.35 -21.51 -31.76
CA SER A 357 11.27 -20.54 -31.99
C SER A 357 10.58 -20.69 -33.36
N LYS A 358 11.28 -21.26 -34.35
CA LYS A 358 10.74 -21.54 -35.70
C LYS A 358 10.03 -22.88 -35.80
N ASP A 359 10.05 -23.70 -34.75
CA ASP A 359 9.38 -25.00 -34.78
C ASP A 359 7.87 -24.83 -34.96
N SER A 360 7.29 -25.64 -35.86
CA SER A 360 5.86 -25.61 -36.14
C SER A 360 4.99 -26.01 -34.93
N LYS A 361 5.55 -26.77 -34.00
CA LYS A 361 4.88 -27.15 -32.75
C LYS A 361 4.55 -25.96 -31.87
N VAL A 362 5.38 -24.90 -31.87
CA VAL A 362 5.08 -23.64 -31.15
C VAL A 362 3.79 -22.99 -31.68
N GLN A 363 3.61 -23.02 -33.01
CA GLN A 363 2.39 -22.50 -33.61
C GLN A 363 1.17 -23.37 -33.29
N LYS A 364 1.34 -24.68 -33.22
CA LYS A 364 0.26 -25.61 -32.82
C LYS A 364 -0.19 -25.34 -31.37
N ILE A 365 0.76 -25.16 -30.43
CA ILE A 365 0.45 -24.82 -29.05
C ILE A 365 -0.31 -23.48 -29.00
N LEU A 366 0.16 -22.46 -29.72
CA LEU A 366 -0.50 -21.16 -29.76
C LEU A 366 -1.95 -21.25 -30.28
N ASN A 367 -2.17 -21.98 -31.34
CA ASN A 367 -3.49 -22.14 -31.92
C ASN A 367 -4.44 -22.90 -30.97
N GLU A 368 -3.96 -23.99 -30.36
CA GLU A 368 -4.73 -24.75 -29.38
C GLU A 368 -5.11 -23.91 -28.14
N VAL A 369 -4.19 -23.09 -27.62
CA VAL A 369 -4.49 -22.17 -26.54
C VAL A 369 -5.62 -21.22 -26.92
N LYS A 370 -5.54 -20.61 -28.11
CA LYS A 370 -6.57 -19.65 -28.57
C LYS A 370 -7.93 -20.32 -28.76
N GLU A 371 -7.96 -21.54 -29.32
CA GLU A 371 -9.18 -22.30 -29.54
C GLU A 371 -9.85 -22.69 -28.20
N ARG A 372 -9.05 -23.18 -27.26
CA ARG A 372 -9.58 -23.51 -25.92
C ARG A 372 -10.08 -22.28 -25.16
N GLU A 373 -9.38 -21.18 -25.22
CA GLU A 373 -9.86 -19.95 -24.58
C GLU A 373 -11.15 -19.43 -25.25
N PHE A 374 -11.29 -19.59 -26.54
CA PHE A 374 -12.55 -19.29 -27.24
C PHE A 374 -13.71 -20.15 -26.72
N THR A 375 -13.43 -21.40 -26.33
CA THR A 375 -14.43 -22.33 -25.77
C THR A 375 -14.59 -22.18 -24.24
N GLY A 376 -13.96 -21.19 -23.60
CA GLY A 376 -14.16 -20.85 -22.19
C GLY A 376 -13.06 -21.32 -21.22
N TYR A 377 -11.98 -21.94 -21.71
CA TYR A 377 -10.80 -22.22 -20.88
C TYR A 377 -10.03 -20.92 -20.58
N SER A 378 -9.25 -20.93 -19.50
CA SER A 378 -8.28 -19.87 -19.21
C SER A 378 -6.96 -20.48 -18.77
N TYR A 379 -5.88 -20.00 -19.38
CA TYR A 379 -4.51 -20.37 -19.01
C TYR A 379 -3.84 -19.30 -18.14
N ASP A 380 -4.55 -18.21 -17.80
CA ASP A 380 -4.07 -17.20 -16.86
C ASP A 380 -4.07 -17.77 -15.44
N GLY A 381 -2.87 -17.95 -14.87
CA GLY A 381 -2.69 -18.58 -13.57
C GLY A 381 -2.84 -20.10 -13.54
N ALA A 382 -3.12 -20.75 -14.70
CA ALA A 382 -3.24 -22.20 -14.81
C ALA A 382 -1.96 -22.84 -15.40
N ASP A 383 -0.84 -22.67 -14.69
CA ASP A 383 0.49 -23.06 -15.14
C ASP A 383 0.63 -24.54 -15.46
N ALA A 384 0.17 -25.42 -14.57
CA ALA A 384 0.21 -26.85 -14.77
C ALA A 384 -0.64 -27.31 -15.98
N SER A 385 -1.80 -26.68 -16.20
CA SER A 385 -2.66 -26.98 -17.35
C SER A 385 -2.00 -26.61 -18.66
N PHE A 386 -1.29 -25.47 -18.70
CA PHE A 386 -0.52 -25.08 -19.89
C PHE A 386 0.68 -26.02 -20.13
N GLU A 387 1.41 -26.40 -19.09
CA GLU A 387 2.54 -27.32 -19.18
C GLU A 387 2.10 -28.69 -19.70
N LEU A 388 0.99 -29.21 -19.18
CA LEU A 388 0.40 -30.47 -19.67
C LEU A 388 0.00 -30.37 -21.13
N LEU A 389 -0.67 -29.28 -21.54
CA LEU A 389 -1.02 -29.07 -22.96
C LEU A 389 0.21 -29.05 -23.85
N ALA A 390 1.23 -28.28 -23.44
CA ALA A 390 2.47 -28.17 -24.19
C ALA A 390 3.17 -29.54 -24.33
N ASN A 391 3.34 -30.28 -23.23
CA ASN A 391 3.95 -31.61 -23.25
C ASN A 391 3.17 -32.60 -24.08
N LYS A 392 1.82 -32.56 -24.07
CA LYS A 392 0.94 -33.38 -24.93
C LYS A 392 1.22 -33.08 -26.40
N LEU A 393 1.21 -31.83 -26.84
CA LEU A 393 1.43 -31.42 -28.22
C LEU A 393 2.88 -31.65 -28.71
N LEU A 394 3.83 -31.69 -27.78
CA LEU A 394 5.23 -32.03 -28.04
C LEU A 394 5.48 -33.52 -28.10
N GLY A 395 4.49 -34.37 -27.73
CA GLY A 395 4.62 -35.83 -27.68
C GLY A 395 5.51 -36.31 -26.53
N LYS A 396 5.59 -35.54 -25.42
CA LYS A 396 6.40 -35.85 -24.25
C LYS A 396 5.62 -36.47 -23.10
N LEU A 397 4.28 -36.48 -23.17
CA LEU A 397 3.47 -37.15 -22.14
C LEU A 397 3.45 -38.66 -22.41
N PRO A 398 3.73 -39.49 -21.40
CA PRO A 398 3.52 -40.93 -21.51
C PRO A 398 2.01 -41.21 -21.58
N GLU A 399 1.64 -42.10 -22.49
CA GLU A 399 0.27 -42.57 -22.60
C GLU A 399 0.08 -43.73 -21.62
N TYR A 400 -0.33 -43.43 -20.39
CA TYR A 400 -0.53 -44.45 -19.34
C TYR A 400 -1.71 -45.36 -19.59
N LEU A 401 -2.76 -44.80 -20.23
CA LEU A 401 -3.93 -45.56 -20.61
C LEU A 401 -4.63 -44.89 -21.82
N LYS A 402 -5.29 -45.70 -22.65
CA LYS A 402 -6.12 -45.21 -23.73
C LYS A 402 -7.51 -45.80 -23.58
N VAL A 403 -8.53 -44.93 -23.52
CA VAL A 403 -9.92 -45.38 -23.59
C VAL A 403 -10.22 -45.84 -25.02
N LYS A 404 -10.56 -47.12 -25.18
CA LYS A 404 -10.92 -47.70 -26.48
C LYS A 404 -12.40 -47.49 -26.76
N SER A 405 -13.25 -47.79 -25.80
CA SER A 405 -14.70 -47.60 -25.89
C SER A 405 -15.29 -47.41 -24.48
N TYR A 406 -16.43 -46.78 -24.43
CA TYR A 406 -17.24 -46.72 -23.21
C TYR A 406 -18.73 -46.77 -23.58
N ASN A 407 -19.53 -47.33 -22.67
CA ASN A 407 -20.97 -47.32 -22.71
C ASN A 407 -21.50 -46.89 -21.34
N VAL A 408 -22.36 -45.89 -21.34
CA VAL A 408 -22.99 -45.40 -20.07
C VAL A 408 -24.49 -45.56 -20.23
N ASN A 409 -25.10 -46.27 -19.30
CA ASN A 409 -26.53 -46.49 -19.27
C ASN A 409 -27.12 -45.83 -18.02
N VAL A 410 -28.06 -44.89 -18.23
CA VAL A 410 -28.77 -44.19 -17.19
C VAL A 410 -30.23 -44.60 -17.22
N LYS A 411 -30.71 -45.30 -16.20
CA LYS A 411 -32.07 -45.74 -16.03
C LYS A 411 -32.74 -45.09 -14.85
N LYS A 412 -33.89 -44.50 -15.06
CA LYS A 412 -34.72 -43.92 -14.00
C LYS A 412 -36.07 -44.62 -13.96
N ASP A 413 -36.23 -45.48 -12.98
CA ASP A 413 -37.53 -46.04 -12.61
C ASP A 413 -37.99 -45.39 -11.29
N ASN A 414 -38.03 -46.12 -10.19
CA ASN A 414 -38.25 -45.57 -8.82
C ASN A 414 -36.97 -44.92 -8.26
N GLU A 415 -35.82 -45.40 -8.71
CA GLU A 415 -34.50 -44.86 -8.37
C GLU A 415 -33.70 -44.57 -9.64
N LEU A 416 -32.77 -43.61 -9.56
CA LEU A 416 -31.82 -43.34 -10.65
C LEU A 416 -30.65 -44.32 -10.53
N LYS A 417 -30.50 -45.18 -11.50
CA LYS A 417 -29.37 -46.11 -11.61
C LYS A 417 -28.52 -45.76 -12.82
N THR A 418 -27.23 -45.55 -12.62
CA THR A 418 -26.23 -45.34 -13.65
C THR A 418 -25.27 -46.51 -13.65
N THR A 419 -24.99 -47.10 -14.80
CA THR A 419 -23.96 -48.13 -14.97
C THR A 419 -23.05 -47.69 -16.10
N ALA A 420 -21.75 -47.96 -15.99
CA ALA A 420 -20.75 -47.66 -16.99
C ALA A 420 -19.89 -48.88 -17.28
N GLU A 421 -19.72 -49.19 -18.58
CA GLU A 421 -18.76 -50.16 -19.08
C GLU A 421 -17.67 -49.42 -19.83
N VAL A 422 -16.40 -49.64 -19.48
CA VAL A 422 -15.28 -48.95 -20.14
C VAL A 422 -14.20 -49.97 -20.51
N THR A 423 -13.74 -49.89 -21.75
CA THR A 423 -12.60 -50.67 -22.24
C THR A 423 -11.38 -49.75 -22.34
N PHE A 424 -10.34 -50.10 -21.61
CA PHE A 424 -9.05 -49.42 -21.64
C PHE A 424 -7.98 -50.26 -22.34
N ILE A 425 -7.00 -49.62 -22.92
CA ILE A 425 -5.71 -50.20 -23.30
C ILE A 425 -4.66 -49.70 -22.33
N ILE A 426 -4.04 -50.58 -21.57
CA ILE A 426 -2.96 -50.28 -20.62
C ILE A 426 -1.80 -51.23 -20.96
N ASP A 427 -0.63 -50.67 -21.24
CA ASP A 427 0.55 -51.44 -21.67
C ASP A 427 0.26 -52.43 -22.83
N GLY A 428 -0.58 -51.99 -23.79
CA GLY A 428 -0.97 -52.78 -24.95
C GLY A 428 -2.01 -53.88 -24.66
N LYS A 429 -2.51 -54.02 -23.45
CA LYS A 429 -3.56 -55.01 -23.04
C LYS A 429 -4.91 -54.32 -22.90
N GLU A 430 -5.94 -54.98 -23.39
CA GLU A 430 -7.32 -54.51 -23.18
C GLU A 430 -7.82 -54.96 -21.81
N ILE A 431 -8.38 -54.00 -21.07
CA ILE A 431 -8.97 -54.22 -19.75
C ILE A 431 -10.39 -53.65 -19.78
N ASN A 432 -11.37 -54.49 -19.46
CA ASN A 432 -12.78 -54.07 -19.34
C ASN A 432 -13.11 -53.84 -17.86
N CYS A 433 -13.75 -52.73 -17.57
CA CYS A 433 -14.22 -52.37 -16.23
C CYS A 433 -15.71 -52.03 -16.30
N GLU A 434 -16.46 -52.44 -15.28
CA GLU A 434 -17.88 -52.09 -15.07
C GLU A 434 -18.02 -51.41 -13.72
N GLY A 435 -18.91 -50.41 -13.65
CA GLY A 435 -19.19 -49.65 -12.44
C GLY A 435 -20.58 -49.04 -12.42
#